data_51d0dbc25d29d82bfe24f1ed0f740234
#
_entry.id   51d0dbc25d29d82bfe24f1ed0f740234
#
_cell.length_a   1.000
_cell.length_b   1.000
_cell.length_c   1.000
_cell.angle_alpha   90.00
_cell.angle_beta   90.00
_cell.angle_gamma   90.00
#
_symmetry.space_group_name_H-M   'P 1'
#
loop_
_entity.id
_entity.type
_entity.pdbx_description
1 polymer ?
#
loop_
_entity_poly.entity_id
_entity_poly.type
_entity_poly.pdbx_seq_one_letter_code
_entity_poly.pdbx_strand_id
1 'polypeptide(L)'
;MITVLEVDYENPWLYQGEPFTTDDIGNLFGFVYRITNIQSGKQYIGRKYFWQKRKPKGGKRKVTSESDWKRYYGSSAELKQDIREIGKDNFRREIISLHE
;
A
#
# COMPACT_ATOMS: atom_id res chain seq x y z
N MET A 1 -2.04 31.40 3.21
CA MET A 1 -2.46 30.28 4.09
C MET A 1 -1.76 29.00 3.68
N ILE A 2 -1.15 28.34 4.61
CA ILE A 2 -0.48 27.06 4.33
C ILE A 2 -1.48 25.94 4.62
N THR A 3 -1.73 25.09 3.62
CA THR A 3 -2.54 23.89 3.81
C THR A 3 -1.62 22.73 4.15
N VAL A 4 -1.84 22.13 5.31
CA VAL A 4 -1.10 20.95 5.72
C VAL A 4 -1.92 19.73 5.33
N LEU A 5 -1.35 18.87 4.48
CA LEU A 5 -1.94 17.57 4.17
C LEU A 5 -1.35 16.55 5.13
N GLU A 6 -2.19 16.08 6.04
CA GLU A 6 -1.78 15.03 6.98
C GLU A 6 -2.07 13.67 6.39
N VAL A 7 -1.04 12.82 6.41
CA VAL A 7 -1.14 11.43 5.99
C VAL A 7 -0.85 10.58 7.23
N ASP A 8 -1.72 9.64 7.53
CA ASP A 8 -1.69 8.87 8.77
C ASP A 8 -0.75 7.66 8.74
N TYR A 9 0.10 7.55 7.72
CA TYR A 9 1.05 6.45 7.62
C TYR A 9 2.33 6.89 6.88
N GLU A 10 3.41 6.16 7.14
CA GLU A 10 4.74 6.47 6.62
C GLU A 10 4.91 6.02 5.16
N ASN A 11 5.74 6.76 4.41
CA ASN A 11 6.09 6.48 3.03
C ASN A 11 4.85 6.12 2.20
N PRO A 12 3.88 7.06 2.11
CA PRO A 12 2.57 6.74 1.57
C PRO A 12 2.60 6.27 0.12
N TRP A 13 1.63 5.42 -0.23
CA TRP A 13 1.36 5.08 -1.62
C TRP A 13 0.97 6.34 -2.36
N LEU A 14 1.59 6.55 -3.53
CA LEU A 14 1.31 7.71 -4.37
C LEU A 14 0.42 7.28 -5.54
N TYR A 15 -0.65 8.01 -5.74
CA TYR A 15 -1.50 7.87 -6.91
C TYR A 15 -1.48 9.19 -7.67
N GLN A 16 -0.96 9.14 -8.91
CA GLN A 16 -0.77 10.36 -9.73
C GLN A 16 0.03 11.44 -8.98
N GLY A 17 1.04 11.00 -8.22
CA GLY A 17 1.92 11.89 -7.48
C GLY A 17 1.41 12.35 -6.12
N GLU A 18 0.19 11.99 -5.74
CA GLU A 18 -0.41 12.40 -4.47
C GLU A 18 -0.56 11.23 -3.50
N PRO A 19 -0.37 11.47 -2.19
CA PRO A 19 -0.60 10.42 -1.19
C PRO A 19 -2.03 9.90 -1.22
N PHE A 20 -2.17 8.58 -1.21
CA PHE A 20 -3.46 7.91 -1.20
C PHE A 20 -3.86 7.56 0.23
N THR A 21 -5.08 7.91 0.62
CA THR A 21 -5.57 7.76 1.99
C THR A 21 -6.80 6.84 2.05
N THR A 22 -7.18 6.46 3.27
CA THR A 22 -8.40 5.67 3.51
C THR A 22 -9.63 6.35 2.89
N ASP A 23 -9.73 7.67 2.98
CA ASP A 23 -10.87 8.41 2.43
C ASP A 23 -10.96 8.33 0.91
N ASP A 24 -9.84 8.04 0.23
CA ASP A 24 -9.81 7.93 -1.22
C ASP A 24 -10.31 6.58 -1.73
N ILE A 25 -10.45 5.57 -0.86
CA ILE A 25 -10.83 4.22 -1.26
C ILE A 25 -12.23 4.17 -1.87
N GLY A 26 -13.21 4.82 -1.23
CA GLY A 26 -14.59 4.78 -1.70
C GLY A 26 -15.07 3.35 -1.95
N ASN A 27 -15.53 3.09 -3.18
CA ASN A 27 -16.01 1.77 -3.60
C ASN A 27 -14.94 0.88 -4.22
N LEU A 28 -13.67 1.32 -4.19
CA LEU A 28 -12.57 0.56 -4.75
C LEU A 28 -12.26 -0.64 -3.86
N PHE A 29 -11.89 -1.78 -4.45
CA PHE A 29 -11.50 -2.93 -3.64
C PHE A 29 -10.01 -3.24 -3.70
N GLY A 30 -9.28 -2.76 -4.71
CA GLY A 30 -7.86 -3.05 -4.81
C GLY A 30 -7.13 -2.17 -5.79
N PHE A 31 -5.83 -2.40 -5.89
CA PHE A 31 -4.97 -1.61 -6.78
C PHE A 31 -3.81 -2.46 -7.31
N VAL A 32 -3.33 -2.05 -8.48
CA VAL A 32 -2.07 -2.54 -9.04
C VAL A 32 -0.99 -1.52 -8.67
N TYR A 33 0.14 -2.00 -8.21
CA TYR A 33 1.20 -1.14 -7.71
C TYR A 33 2.52 -1.38 -8.41
N ARG A 34 3.39 -0.37 -8.27
CA ARG A 34 4.79 -0.43 -8.61
C ARG A 34 5.60 0.06 -7.42
N ILE A 35 6.54 -0.76 -6.96
CA ILE A 35 7.49 -0.37 -5.92
C ILE A 35 8.85 -0.26 -6.57
N THR A 36 9.47 0.91 -6.45
CA THR A 36 10.76 1.22 -7.08
C THR A 36 11.84 1.36 -6.02
N ASN A 37 12.91 0.58 -6.16
CA ASN A 37 14.15 0.81 -5.40
C ASN A 37 14.82 2.05 -5.99
N ILE A 38 14.82 3.14 -5.24
CA ILE A 38 15.32 4.44 -5.73
C ILE A 38 16.82 4.38 -6.03
N GLN A 39 17.57 3.57 -5.29
CA GLN A 39 19.03 3.47 -5.49
C GLN A 39 19.40 2.70 -6.75
N SER A 40 18.71 1.60 -7.03
CA SER A 40 19.05 0.72 -8.16
C SER A 40 18.17 0.93 -9.39
N GLY A 41 17.00 1.54 -9.22
CA GLY A 41 15.99 1.66 -10.27
C GLY A 41 15.17 0.40 -10.49
N LYS A 42 15.41 -0.66 -9.73
CA LYS A 42 14.66 -1.92 -9.85
C LYS A 42 13.20 -1.73 -9.44
N GLN A 43 12.30 -2.32 -10.20
CA GLN A 43 10.86 -2.16 -10.01
C GLN A 43 10.18 -3.50 -9.77
N TYR A 44 9.18 -3.46 -8.89
CA TYR A 44 8.36 -4.62 -8.55
C TYR A 44 6.91 -4.25 -8.79
N ILE A 45 6.20 -5.08 -9.55
CA ILE A 45 4.80 -4.87 -9.90
C ILE A 45 3.97 -5.95 -9.22
N GLY A 46 2.85 -5.55 -8.64
CA GLY A 46 1.93 -6.49 -8.00
C GLY A 46 0.56 -5.87 -7.79
N ARG A 47 -0.27 -6.58 -7.05
CA ARG A 47 -1.61 -6.11 -6.70
C ARG A 47 -1.87 -6.30 -5.22
N LYS A 48 -2.78 -5.48 -4.67
CA LYS A 48 -3.16 -5.54 -3.27
C LYS A 48 -4.63 -5.15 -3.13
N TYR A 49 -5.34 -5.81 -2.25
CA TYR A 49 -6.71 -5.45 -1.91
C TYR A 49 -6.73 -4.47 -0.75
N PHE A 50 -7.65 -3.50 -0.81
CA PHE A 50 -7.89 -2.58 0.30
C PHE A 50 -8.62 -3.25 1.47
N TRP A 51 -9.41 -4.27 1.17
CA TRP A 51 -10.29 -4.92 2.13
C TRP A 51 -9.94 -6.39 2.29
N GLN A 52 -10.16 -6.90 3.48
CA GLN A 52 -10.01 -8.32 3.79
C GLN A 52 -11.21 -8.80 4.57
N LYS A 53 -11.54 -10.08 4.40
CA LYS A 53 -12.58 -10.72 5.19
C LYS A 53 -11.91 -11.57 6.25
N ARG A 54 -12.28 -11.35 7.51
CA ARG A 54 -11.76 -12.10 8.65
C ARG A 54 -12.93 -12.65 9.45
N LYS A 55 -12.75 -13.87 9.99
CA LYS A 55 -13.65 -14.40 10.98
C LYS A 55 -13.16 -13.95 12.35
N PRO A 56 -13.91 -13.12 13.09
CA PRO A 56 -13.47 -12.69 14.41
C PRO A 56 -13.31 -13.88 15.34
N LYS A 57 -12.41 -13.77 16.31
CA LYS A 57 -12.21 -14.80 17.33
C LYS A 57 -13.53 -15.02 18.08
N GLY A 58 -14.05 -16.25 18.05
CA GLY A 58 -15.33 -16.59 18.66
C GLY A 58 -16.55 -16.17 17.84
N GLY A 59 -16.38 -15.54 16.69
CA GLY A 59 -17.46 -15.11 15.82
C GLY A 59 -17.85 -16.17 14.80
N LYS A 60 -19.11 -16.13 14.36
CA LYS A 60 -19.64 -17.03 13.34
C LYS A 60 -19.69 -16.41 11.95
N ARG A 61 -19.54 -15.09 11.83
CA ARG A 61 -19.60 -14.36 10.57
C ARG A 61 -18.24 -13.79 10.21
N LYS A 62 -17.93 -13.80 8.91
CA LYS A 62 -16.78 -13.06 8.40
C LYS A 62 -17.10 -11.57 8.40
N VAL A 63 -16.16 -10.78 8.88
CA VAL A 63 -16.28 -9.32 8.89
C VAL A 63 -15.31 -8.75 7.87
N THR A 64 -15.78 -7.80 7.06
CA THR A 64 -14.92 -7.07 6.14
C THR A 64 -14.23 -5.94 6.89
N SER A 65 -12.92 -5.89 6.80
CA SER A 65 -12.13 -4.83 7.41
C SER A 65 -11.05 -4.37 6.46
N GLU A 66 -10.51 -3.18 6.72
CA GLU A 66 -9.39 -2.66 5.95
C GLU A 66 -8.18 -3.56 6.10
N SER A 67 -7.51 -3.87 4.98
CA SER A 67 -6.30 -4.69 4.98
C SER A 67 -5.10 -3.91 5.49
N ASP A 68 -3.92 -4.53 5.50
CA ASP A 68 -2.67 -3.89 5.87
C ASP A 68 -2.03 -3.09 4.72
N TRP A 69 -2.81 -2.65 3.73
CA TRP A 69 -2.31 -2.03 2.51
C TRP A 69 -1.39 -0.83 2.77
N LYS A 70 -1.64 -0.06 3.82
CA LYS A 70 -0.81 1.10 4.16
C LYS A 70 0.64 0.73 4.50
N ARG A 71 0.83 -0.44 5.10
CA ARG A 71 2.14 -0.95 5.52
C ARG A 71 2.75 -1.95 4.54
N TYR A 72 2.01 -2.29 3.50
CA TYR A 72 2.37 -3.35 2.58
C TYR A 72 3.49 -2.91 1.62
N TYR A 73 4.54 -3.70 1.52
CA TYR A 73 5.67 -3.47 0.62
C TYR A 73 5.89 -4.64 -0.34
N GLY A 74 4.81 -5.29 -0.75
CA GLY A 74 4.89 -6.40 -1.69
C GLY A 74 5.11 -7.76 -1.03
N SER A 75 5.01 -8.81 -1.84
CA SER A 75 5.16 -10.19 -1.36
C SER A 75 6.45 -10.86 -1.85
N SER A 76 7.23 -10.19 -2.70
CA SER A 76 8.48 -10.72 -3.22
C SER A 76 9.52 -10.90 -2.12
N ALA A 77 10.14 -12.08 -2.06
CA ALA A 77 11.20 -12.35 -1.10
C ALA A 77 12.43 -11.47 -1.38
N GLU A 78 12.74 -11.24 -2.64
CA GLU A 78 13.84 -10.38 -3.07
C GLU A 78 13.63 -8.94 -2.62
N LEU A 79 12.41 -8.41 -2.83
CA LEU A 79 12.07 -7.07 -2.40
C LEU A 79 12.16 -6.93 -0.87
N LYS A 80 11.66 -7.89 -0.13
CA LYS A 80 11.75 -7.89 1.34
C LYS A 80 13.19 -7.89 1.81
N GLN A 81 14.06 -8.62 1.14
CA GLN A 81 15.49 -8.66 1.44
C GLN A 81 16.12 -7.28 1.21
N ASP A 82 15.85 -6.66 0.07
CA ASP A 82 16.37 -5.33 -0.26
C ASP A 82 15.89 -4.28 0.75
N ILE A 83 14.64 -4.35 1.19
CA ILE A 83 14.11 -3.43 2.20
C ILE A 83 14.86 -3.58 3.52
N ARG A 84 15.17 -4.80 3.94
CA ARG A 84 15.95 -5.04 5.15
C ARG A 84 17.36 -4.48 5.05
N GLU A 85 17.95 -4.52 3.86
CA GLU A 85 19.35 -4.06 3.65
C GLU A 85 19.49 -2.54 3.58
N ILE A 86 18.57 -1.86 2.90
CA ILE A 86 18.72 -0.42 2.63
C ILE A 86 17.63 0.44 3.25
N GLY A 87 16.59 -0.15 3.85
CA GLY A 87 15.53 0.57 4.55
C GLY A 87 14.37 0.97 3.64
N LYS A 88 13.19 1.10 4.26
CA LYS A 88 11.92 1.41 3.58
C LYS A 88 11.94 2.74 2.85
N ASP A 89 12.65 3.73 3.38
CA ASP A 89 12.67 5.09 2.83
C ASP A 89 13.33 5.16 1.46
N ASN A 90 14.05 4.12 1.07
CA ASN A 90 14.70 4.03 -0.25
C ASN A 90 13.82 3.38 -1.31
N PHE A 91 12.53 3.20 -1.01
CA PHE A 91 11.56 2.62 -1.92
C PHE A 91 10.39 3.57 -2.11
N ARG A 92 10.03 3.80 -3.39
CA ARG A 92 8.85 4.58 -3.74
C ARG A 92 7.71 3.64 -4.06
N ARG A 93 6.58 3.83 -3.40
CA ARG A 93 5.38 3.03 -3.63
C ARG A 93 4.37 3.84 -4.44
N GLU A 94 3.99 3.31 -5.58
CA GLU A 94 3.07 3.99 -6.49
C GLU A 94 1.90 3.08 -6.85
N ILE A 95 0.71 3.66 -6.89
CA ILE A 95 -0.49 3.00 -7.40
C ILE A 95 -0.57 3.30 -8.89
N ILE A 96 -0.56 2.23 -9.71
CA ILE A 96 -0.63 2.35 -11.16
C ILE A 96 -2.09 2.41 -11.61
N SER A 97 -2.95 1.57 -11.04
CA SER A 97 -4.36 1.54 -11.37
C SER A 97 -5.21 1.15 -10.17
N LEU A 98 -6.43 1.68 -10.14
CA LEU A 98 -7.42 1.41 -9.10
C LEU A 98 -8.55 0.56 -9.70
N HIS A 99 -9.11 -0.36 -8.90
CA HIS A 99 -10.11 -1.30 -9.37
C HIS A 99 -11.31 -1.38 -8.43
N GLU A 100 -12.47 -1.37 -9.03
CA GLU A 100 -13.74 -1.58 -8.34
C GLU A 100 -14.10 -3.06 -8.26
#